data_1a8973355ae46c4d9867c6bd3129f65e
#
_entry.id   1a8973355ae46c4d9867c6bd3129f65e
#
_cell.length_a   1.000
_cell.length_b   1.000
_cell.length_c   1.000
_cell.angle_alpha   90.00
_cell.angle_beta   90.00
_cell.angle_gamma   90.00
#
_symmetry.space_group_name_H-M   'P 1'
#
loop_
_entity.id
_entity.type
_entity.pdbx_description
1 polymer ?
#
loop_
_entity_poly.entity_id
_entity_poly.type
_entity_poly.pdbx_seq_one_letter_code
_entity_poly.pdbx_strand_id
1 'polypeptide(L)'
;MSYAPFRKYQTPWNSTAIISPEQIAEDLAELVKVSKCIRTYSVENGLDKVPELASRVGLKVILGIWLGRDRAKNALLIDTALSAVDQHRDVVTTLMVGSEVLLRGEMFVSELRKIILSVKARTTIPVSYADVWEFWLRYQELSDAVDFVTIHILPYWEDLPVRAEDAAAHVDDIRKQVALALPGKEIMIGEAGWPSKGRMRDGARPSRINQARFISGILDRSRQQNYRVNLFEAYDEPWKRQWEGTVGAHWGLFDGETRALKYPPGVAISNYPFWKLQMGSGLVLSICVFGVAFWTARRWQAAPGFAQWAAVAISATTGGVLLGLSAEQLLFETYGIGDPLMRSLLLGAGIAASLVSSNAMMSGRALPTFLELMDAGNCRTLPFPTMVLGVALIATTLIATENALAFVFDPRWRDFQFAGLGLAAVPFWTLALLNRPMSGARPPAEAVFAGLFAAATAYVTFNEGFNNWQSVATSAAYFLLVATLWQARSVAFARFASTKPIMFPEVGGLLEGKAAGLDPVSIVLDPEPTLLGGAVARVHSDDQRPRP
;
A
#
# COMPACT_ATOMS: atom_id res chain seq x y z
N MET A 1 -19.90 -15.64 -3.18
CA MET A 1 -19.07 -14.57 -2.57
C MET A 1 -17.91 -15.23 -1.85
N SER A 2 -16.67 -14.75 -2.05
CA SER A 2 -15.49 -15.25 -1.35
C SER A 2 -15.60 -15.00 0.15
N TYR A 3 -15.35 -16.02 0.96
CA TYR A 3 -15.49 -15.97 2.40
C TYR A 3 -14.24 -16.49 3.09
N ALA A 4 -13.64 -15.65 3.92
CA ALA A 4 -12.62 -15.98 4.89
C ALA A 4 -13.00 -15.33 6.23
N PRO A 5 -12.97 -16.08 7.36
CA PRO A 5 -13.53 -15.62 8.63
C PRO A 5 -12.56 -14.79 9.47
N PHE A 6 -11.35 -14.57 9.02
CA PHE A 6 -10.26 -14.01 9.83
C PHE A 6 -10.56 -12.57 10.27
N ARG A 7 -10.58 -12.34 11.57
CA ARG A 7 -10.76 -11.03 12.20
C ARG A 7 -9.40 -10.40 12.53
N LYS A 8 -9.41 -9.21 13.11
CA LYS A 8 -8.20 -8.54 13.60
C LYS A 8 -7.33 -9.48 14.42
N TYR A 9 -6.03 -9.53 14.11
CA TYR A 9 -5.04 -10.45 14.73
C TYR A 9 -5.18 -11.94 14.38
N GLN A 10 -6.14 -12.31 13.54
CA GLN A 10 -6.23 -13.66 12.98
C GLN A 10 -5.67 -13.65 11.54
N THR A 11 -5.04 -14.76 11.15
CA THR A 11 -4.48 -14.93 9.81
C THR A 11 -4.47 -16.40 9.43
N PRO A 12 -4.72 -16.75 8.15
CA PRO A 12 -4.62 -18.12 7.67
C PRO A 12 -3.19 -18.70 7.75
N TRP A 13 -2.17 -17.83 7.84
CA TRP A 13 -0.77 -18.25 7.95
C TRP A 13 -0.40 -18.79 9.34
N ASN A 14 -1.21 -18.55 10.35
CA ASN A 14 -1.06 -19.19 11.65
C ASN A 14 -1.77 -20.55 11.66
N SER A 15 -1.03 -21.61 11.39
CA SER A 15 -1.56 -22.98 11.32
C SER A 15 -2.15 -23.48 12.65
N THR A 16 -1.86 -22.83 13.78
CA THR A 16 -2.42 -23.17 15.09
C THR A 16 -3.69 -22.39 15.43
N ALA A 17 -4.02 -21.35 14.65
CA ALA A 17 -5.25 -20.60 14.84
C ALA A 17 -6.45 -21.44 14.37
N ILE A 18 -7.37 -21.71 15.28
CA ILE A 18 -8.66 -22.36 14.97
C ILE A 18 -9.75 -21.31 15.11
N ILE A 19 -10.49 -21.10 14.03
CA ILE A 19 -11.66 -20.22 14.04
C ILE A 19 -12.82 -20.98 14.66
N SER A 20 -13.47 -20.37 15.65
CA SER A 20 -14.55 -21.05 16.35
C SER A 20 -15.81 -21.19 15.47
N PRO A 21 -16.59 -22.27 15.67
CA PRO A 21 -17.86 -22.44 14.96
C PRO A 21 -18.82 -21.28 15.19
N GLU A 22 -18.79 -20.65 16.36
CA GLU A 22 -19.64 -19.51 16.71
C GLU A 22 -19.27 -18.31 15.85
N GLN A 23 -17.97 -18.00 15.67
CA GLN A 23 -17.50 -16.92 14.82
C GLN A 23 -17.93 -17.14 13.36
N ILE A 24 -17.83 -18.36 12.85
CA ILE A 24 -18.28 -18.73 11.52
C ILE A 24 -19.80 -18.55 11.40
N ALA A 25 -20.56 -19.03 12.38
CA ALA A 25 -22.02 -18.93 12.38
C ALA A 25 -22.51 -17.48 12.40
N GLU A 26 -21.88 -16.60 13.19
CA GLU A 26 -22.14 -15.16 13.17
C GLU A 26 -21.96 -14.56 11.78
N ASP A 27 -20.85 -14.87 11.12
CA ASP A 27 -20.56 -14.35 9.78
C ASP A 27 -21.58 -14.87 8.74
N LEU A 28 -21.91 -16.18 8.80
CA LEU A 28 -22.87 -16.78 7.87
C LEU A 28 -24.29 -16.24 8.04
N ALA A 29 -24.69 -15.89 9.26
CA ALA A 29 -25.97 -15.27 9.54
C ALA A 29 -26.11 -13.87 8.89
N GLU A 30 -25.02 -13.15 8.71
CA GLU A 30 -25.00 -11.89 7.96
C GLU A 30 -24.93 -12.13 6.44
N LEU A 31 -24.13 -13.09 6.00
CA LEU A 31 -23.92 -13.37 4.58
C LEU A 31 -25.16 -13.92 3.89
N VAL A 32 -26.00 -14.70 4.57
CA VAL A 32 -27.26 -15.23 3.99
C VAL A 32 -28.24 -14.12 3.59
N LYS A 33 -28.14 -12.93 4.20
CA LYS A 33 -28.99 -11.78 3.87
C LYS A 33 -28.66 -11.18 2.49
N VAL A 34 -27.45 -11.41 1.97
CA VAL A 34 -26.95 -10.78 0.73
C VAL A 34 -26.46 -11.78 -0.32
N SER A 35 -26.26 -13.04 0.05
CA SER A 35 -25.77 -14.08 -0.86
C SER A 35 -26.49 -15.41 -0.62
N LYS A 36 -26.61 -16.22 -1.68
CA LYS A 36 -27.11 -17.61 -1.59
C LYS A 36 -25.99 -18.64 -1.55
N CYS A 37 -24.76 -18.23 -1.89
CA CYS A 37 -23.61 -19.12 -1.97
C CYS A 37 -22.33 -18.40 -1.55
N ILE A 38 -21.50 -19.10 -0.79
CA ILE A 38 -20.16 -18.64 -0.42
C ILE A 38 -19.09 -19.55 -1.01
N ARG A 39 -17.88 -19.04 -1.18
CA ARG A 39 -16.70 -19.81 -1.59
C ARG A 39 -15.64 -19.69 -0.49
N THR A 40 -15.18 -20.84 0.02
CA THR A 40 -13.98 -20.91 0.88
C THR A 40 -12.74 -21.22 0.05
N TYR A 41 -11.56 -21.03 0.64
CA TYR A 41 -10.27 -21.29 -0.02
C TYR A 41 -9.56 -22.52 0.53
N SER A 42 -9.87 -22.91 1.76
CA SER A 42 -9.26 -24.06 2.45
C SER A 42 -10.27 -24.70 3.39
N VAL A 43 -9.93 -25.88 3.88
CA VAL A 43 -10.60 -26.58 4.99
C VAL A 43 -9.79 -26.54 6.28
N GLU A 44 -8.69 -25.76 6.31
CA GLU A 44 -7.85 -25.57 7.49
C GLU A 44 -8.49 -24.59 8.49
N ASN A 45 -7.85 -24.42 9.62
CA ASN A 45 -8.21 -23.43 10.64
C ASN A 45 -9.67 -23.54 11.15
N GLY A 46 -10.30 -24.74 11.08
CA GLY A 46 -11.71 -24.94 11.44
C GLY A 46 -12.71 -24.67 10.32
N LEU A 47 -12.24 -24.36 9.09
CA LEU A 47 -13.10 -24.11 7.92
C LEU A 47 -13.75 -25.38 7.36
N ASP A 48 -13.32 -26.57 7.77
CA ASP A 48 -14.01 -27.84 7.54
C ASP A 48 -15.44 -27.85 8.10
N LYS A 49 -15.75 -26.99 9.09
CA LYS A 49 -17.09 -26.81 9.66
C LYS A 49 -18.02 -25.91 8.86
N VAL A 50 -17.50 -25.19 7.87
CA VAL A 50 -18.30 -24.24 7.09
C VAL A 50 -19.50 -24.90 6.39
N PRO A 51 -19.38 -26.08 5.76
CA PRO A 51 -20.54 -26.73 5.13
C PRO A 51 -21.66 -27.06 6.14
N GLU A 52 -21.30 -27.57 7.31
CA GLU A 52 -22.27 -27.87 8.38
C GLU A 52 -23.01 -26.60 8.83
N LEU A 53 -22.26 -25.53 9.13
CA LEU A 53 -22.83 -24.28 9.62
C LEU A 53 -23.64 -23.55 8.53
N ALA A 54 -23.20 -23.63 7.28
CA ALA A 54 -23.92 -23.07 6.13
C ALA A 54 -25.27 -23.75 5.90
N SER A 55 -25.37 -25.08 6.14
CA SER A 55 -26.62 -25.81 6.03
C SER A 55 -27.69 -25.27 6.97
N ARG A 56 -27.31 -24.85 8.19
CA ARG A 56 -28.23 -24.33 9.22
C ARG A 56 -28.91 -23.01 8.83
N VAL A 57 -28.27 -22.23 7.96
CA VAL A 57 -28.77 -20.93 7.48
C VAL A 57 -29.24 -20.98 6.03
N GLY A 58 -29.13 -22.12 5.34
CA GLY A 58 -29.59 -22.30 3.95
C GLY A 58 -28.62 -21.76 2.89
N LEU A 59 -27.36 -21.52 3.23
CA LEU A 59 -26.31 -21.15 2.29
C LEU A 59 -25.74 -22.37 1.56
N LYS A 60 -25.41 -22.23 0.28
CA LYS A 60 -24.60 -23.17 -0.49
C LYS A 60 -23.13 -22.82 -0.38
N VAL A 61 -22.26 -23.83 -0.60
CA VAL A 61 -20.81 -23.68 -0.45
C VAL A 61 -20.08 -24.17 -1.71
N ILE A 62 -19.19 -23.37 -2.24
CA ILE A 62 -18.08 -23.78 -3.09
C ILE A 62 -16.90 -24.02 -2.15
N LEU A 63 -16.56 -25.27 -1.91
CA LEU A 63 -15.55 -25.66 -0.93
C LEU A 63 -14.16 -25.67 -1.57
N GLY A 64 -13.26 -24.84 -1.07
CA GLY A 64 -11.89 -24.73 -1.55
C GLY A 64 -10.93 -25.72 -0.88
N ILE A 65 -9.97 -26.21 -1.66
CA ILE A 65 -8.83 -27.00 -1.20
C ILE A 65 -7.57 -26.19 -1.51
N TRP A 66 -6.87 -25.71 -0.49
CA TRP A 66 -5.64 -24.97 -0.69
C TRP A 66 -4.47 -25.91 -0.99
N LEU A 67 -4.04 -25.93 -2.24
CA LEU A 67 -2.90 -26.73 -2.66
C LEU A 67 -1.60 -25.91 -2.61
N GLY A 68 -0.54 -26.50 -2.07
CA GLY A 68 0.80 -25.94 -1.99
C GLY A 68 1.87 -26.96 -2.38
N ARG A 69 3.13 -26.66 -2.05
CA ARG A 69 4.28 -27.53 -2.36
C ARG A 69 4.34 -28.80 -1.50
N ASP A 70 3.72 -28.77 -0.32
CA ASP A 70 3.70 -29.91 0.61
C ASP A 70 2.65 -30.94 0.17
N ARG A 71 3.12 -32.02 -0.44
CA ARG A 71 2.25 -33.11 -0.94
C ARG A 71 1.49 -33.85 0.16
N ALA A 72 2.11 -34.03 1.34
CA ALA A 72 1.46 -34.71 2.45
C ALA A 72 0.31 -33.86 2.99
N LYS A 73 0.54 -32.57 3.15
CA LYS A 73 -0.48 -31.60 3.52
C LYS A 73 -1.60 -31.54 2.47
N ASN A 74 -1.28 -31.49 1.19
CA ASN A 74 -2.26 -31.51 0.12
C ASN A 74 -3.17 -32.74 0.20
N ALA A 75 -2.60 -33.93 0.45
CA ALA A 75 -3.37 -35.16 0.58
C ALA A 75 -4.35 -35.10 1.77
N LEU A 76 -3.88 -34.61 2.93
CA LEU A 76 -4.72 -34.42 4.11
C LEU A 76 -5.89 -33.46 3.84
N LEU A 77 -5.62 -32.31 3.18
CA LEU A 77 -6.66 -31.32 2.86
C LEU A 77 -7.68 -31.87 1.86
N ILE A 78 -7.24 -32.66 0.88
CA ILE A 78 -8.13 -33.33 -0.07
C ILE A 78 -9.04 -34.31 0.67
N ASP A 79 -8.50 -35.16 1.54
CA ASP A 79 -9.29 -36.15 2.28
C ASP A 79 -10.29 -35.47 3.24
N THR A 80 -9.87 -34.39 3.91
CA THR A 80 -10.75 -33.57 4.76
C THR A 80 -11.89 -32.96 3.97
N ALA A 81 -11.59 -32.37 2.80
CA ALA A 81 -12.61 -31.77 1.95
C ALA A 81 -13.60 -32.79 1.39
N LEU A 82 -13.13 -33.95 0.96
CA LEU A 82 -13.99 -35.02 0.48
C LEU A 82 -14.89 -35.58 1.60
N SER A 83 -14.36 -35.73 2.82
CA SER A 83 -15.17 -36.09 3.99
C SER A 83 -16.27 -35.07 4.27
N ALA A 84 -15.96 -33.77 4.22
CA ALA A 84 -16.95 -32.71 4.40
C ALA A 84 -18.02 -32.72 3.29
N VAL A 85 -17.63 -33.02 2.05
CA VAL A 85 -18.57 -33.20 0.93
C VAL A 85 -19.51 -34.38 1.19
N ASP A 86 -18.97 -35.53 1.61
CA ASP A 86 -19.78 -36.73 1.85
C ASP A 86 -20.84 -36.52 2.94
N GLN A 87 -20.51 -35.72 3.95
CA GLN A 87 -21.43 -35.39 5.06
C GLN A 87 -22.47 -34.32 4.67
N HIS A 88 -22.15 -33.42 3.70
CA HIS A 88 -22.97 -32.24 3.38
C HIS A 88 -23.16 -32.08 1.86
N ARG A 89 -23.51 -33.15 1.14
CA ARG A 89 -23.69 -33.17 -0.33
C ARG A 89 -24.78 -32.22 -0.83
N ASP A 90 -25.76 -31.96 -0.03
CA ASP A 90 -26.85 -31.04 -0.34
C ASP A 90 -26.44 -29.56 -0.22
N VAL A 91 -25.32 -29.27 0.49
CA VAL A 91 -24.82 -27.94 0.76
C VAL A 91 -23.63 -27.57 -0.16
N VAL A 92 -22.67 -28.49 -0.29
CA VAL A 92 -21.49 -28.28 -1.14
C VAL A 92 -21.84 -28.50 -2.60
N THR A 93 -21.79 -27.43 -3.38
CA THR A 93 -22.15 -27.45 -4.81
C THR A 93 -20.98 -27.67 -5.75
N THR A 94 -19.76 -27.42 -5.29
CA THR A 94 -18.53 -27.51 -6.08
C THR A 94 -17.34 -27.72 -5.16
N LEU A 95 -16.39 -28.54 -5.59
CA LEU A 95 -15.03 -28.56 -5.05
C LEU A 95 -14.10 -27.71 -5.92
N MET A 96 -13.47 -26.72 -5.31
CA MET A 96 -12.44 -25.90 -5.96
C MET A 96 -11.06 -26.47 -5.59
N VAL A 97 -10.44 -27.21 -6.49
CA VAL A 97 -9.19 -27.94 -6.25
C VAL A 97 -7.99 -27.06 -6.59
N GLY A 98 -7.58 -26.26 -5.63
CA GLY A 98 -6.54 -25.25 -5.76
C GLY A 98 -7.07 -23.87 -6.15
N SER A 99 -6.35 -22.85 -5.71
CA SER A 99 -6.53 -21.45 -6.08
C SER A 99 -5.18 -20.85 -6.40
N GLU A 100 -4.98 -20.37 -7.64
CA GLU A 100 -3.76 -19.72 -8.13
C GLU A 100 -2.46 -20.53 -7.93
N VAL A 101 -2.56 -21.83 -8.00
CA VAL A 101 -1.42 -22.74 -7.77
C VAL A 101 -0.31 -22.49 -8.80
N LEU A 102 -0.71 -22.23 -10.06
CA LEU A 102 0.24 -21.95 -11.13
C LEU A 102 0.78 -20.52 -11.04
N LEU A 103 -0.06 -19.54 -10.73
CA LEU A 103 0.36 -18.16 -10.46
C LEU A 103 1.41 -18.10 -9.33
N ARG A 104 1.18 -18.84 -8.24
CA ARG A 104 2.10 -18.91 -7.08
C ARG A 104 3.34 -19.78 -7.35
N GLY A 105 3.41 -20.48 -8.50
CA GLY A 105 4.52 -21.37 -8.84
C GLY A 105 4.69 -22.54 -7.85
N GLU A 106 3.59 -23.04 -7.27
CA GLU A 106 3.62 -24.08 -6.23
C GLU A 106 3.86 -25.49 -6.80
N MET A 107 3.39 -25.75 -8.02
CA MET A 107 3.59 -27.03 -8.70
C MET A 107 3.51 -26.90 -10.21
N PHE A 108 3.96 -27.93 -10.94
CA PHE A 108 3.83 -28.00 -12.39
C PHE A 108 2.40 -28.33 -12.81
N VAL A 109 2.01 -27.86 -13.99
CA VAL A 109 0.67 -28.09 -14.57
C VAL A 109 0.31 -29.56 -14.66
N SER A 110 1.27 -30.44 -15.01
CA SER A 110 1.05 -31.88 -15.11
C SER A 110 0.77 -32.54 -13.76
N GLU A 111 1.35 -32.03 -12.67
CA GLU A 111 1.08 -32.51 -11.32
C GLU A 111 -0.30 -32.03 -10.84
N LEU A 112 -0.60 -30.74 -11.02
CA LEU A 112 -1.90 -30.17 -10.70
C LEU A 112 -3.03 -30.91 -11.43
N ARG A 113 -2.86 -31.17 -12.73
CA ARG A 113 -3.84 -31.95 -13.55
C ARG A 113 -4.10 -33.35 -12.96
N LYS A 114 -3.04 -34.05 -12.53
CA LYS A 114 -3.20 -35.39 -11.89
C LYS A 114 -3.99 -35.29 -10.58
N ILE A 115 -3.73 -34.28 -9.75
CA ILE A 115 -4.47 -34.07 -8.51
C ILE A 115 -5.94 -33.78 -8.79
N ILE A 116 -6.26 -32.89 -9.72
CA ILE A 116 -7.64 -32.55 -10.10
C ILE A 116 -8.38 -33.82 -10.55
N LEU A 117 -7.79 -34.61 -11.46
CA LEU A 117 -8.39 -35.85 -11.94
C LEU A 117 -8.57 -36.88 -10.82
N SER A 118 -7.62 -36.98 -9.88
CA SER A 118 -7.73 -37.89 -8.73
C SER A 118 -8.88 -37.53 -7.80
N VAL A 119 -9.08 -36.23 -7.54
CA VAL A 119 -10.21 -35.72 -6.76
C VAL A 119 -11.52 -35.98 -7.50
N LYS A 120 -11.56 -35.65 -8.78
CA LYS A 120 -12.76 -35.86 -9.62
C LYS A 120 -13.21 -37.33 -9.66
N ALA A 121 -12.28 -38.27 -9.64
CA ALA A 121 -12.59 -39.71 -9.59
C ALA A 121 -13.19 -40.14 -8.23
N ARG A 122 -13.08 -39.33 -7.18
CA ARG A 122 -13.52 -39.67 -5.80
C ARG A 122 -14.82 -38.96 -5.38
N THR A 123 -15.41 -38.15 -6.26
CA THR A 123 -16.63 -37.39 -5.94
C THR A 123 -17.57 -37.30 -7.11
N THR A 124 -18.86 -37.11 -6.84
CA THR A 124 -19.89 -36.82 -7.86
C THR A 124 -20.23 -35.33 -7.96
N ILE A 125 -19.68 -34.51 -7.03
CA ILE A 125 -19.86 -33.04 -7.04
C ILE A 125 -18.96 -32.45 -8.12
N PRO A 126 -19.42 -31.42 -8.86
CA PRO A 126 -18.60 -30.75 -9.86
C PRO A 126 -17.26 -30.26 -9.28
N VAL A 127 -16.19 -30.50 -10.03
CA VAL A 127 -14.81 -30.13 -9.68
C VAL A 127 -14.32 -29.03 -10.61
N SER A 128 -13.74 -27.98 -10.06
CA SER A 128 -13.08 -26.93 -10.81
C SER A 128 -11.72 -26.58 -10.18
N TYR A 129 -10.95 -25.80 -10.91
CA TYR A 129 -9.70 -25.18 -10.48
C TYR A 129 -9.81 -23.69 -10.76
N ALA A 130 -9.26 -22.83 -9.88
CA ALA A 130 -9.31 -21.41 -10.04
C ALA A 130 -7.90 -20.82 -10.20
N ASP A 131 -7.71 -20.00 -11.23
CA ASP A 131 -6.47 -19.25 -11.44
C ASP A 131 -6.77 -17.96 -12.21
N VAL A 132 -5.79 -17.04 -12.29
CA VAL A 132 -5.90 -15.87 -13.14
C VAL A 132 -6.04 -16.30 -14.61
N TRP A 133 -6.76 -15.49 -15.36
CA TRP A 133 -7.21 -15.84 -16.70
C TRP A 133 -6.07 -16.16 -17.69
N GLU A 134 -4.89 -15.54 -17.53
CA GLU A 134 -3.71 -15.77 -18.36
C GLU A 134 -3.18 -17.20 -18.25
N PHE A 135 -3.25 -17.80 -17.05
CA PHE A 135 -2.81 -19.19 -16.87
C PHE A 135 -3.75 -20.18 -17.56
N TRP A 136 -5.04 -19.89 -17.62
CA TRP A 136 -5.98 -20.70 -18.39
C TRP A 136 -5.74 -20.61 -19.90
N LEU A 137 -5.36 -19.45 -20.42
CA LEU A 137 -4.97 -19.29 -21.82
C LEU A 137 -3.63 -19.97 -22.14
N ARG A 138 -2.72 -20.00 -21.17
CA ARG A 138 -1.40 -20.64 -21.31
C ARG A 138 -1.45 -22.15 -21.22
N TYR A 139 -2.32 -22.70 -20.39
CA TYR A 139 -2.40 -24.13 -20.07
C TYR A 139 -3.80 -24.68 -20.35
N GLN A 140 -4.26 -24.56 -21.62
CA GLN A 140 -5.61 -24.89 -22.03
C GLN A 140 -5.96 -26.37 -21.78
N GLU A 141 -4.96 -27.26 -21.75
CA GLU A 141 -5.09 -28.69 -21.45
C GLU A 141 -5.64 -28.98 -20.04
N LEU A 142 -5.59 -28.03 -19.13
CA LEU A 142 -6.24 -28.18 -17.82
C LEU A 142 -7.76 -28.18 -17.91
N SER A 143 -8.32 -27.59 -18.94
CA SER A 143 -9.77 -27.49 -19.10
C SER A 143 -10.43 -28.87 -19.20
N ASP A 144 -9.71 -29.90 -19.72
CA ASP A 144 -10.22 -31.28 -19.82
C ASP A 144 -10.33 -31.96 -18.44
N ALA A 145 -9.53 -31.51 -17.46
CA ALA A 145 -9.53 -32.08 -16.12
C ALA A 145 -10.67 -31.56 -15.23
N VAL A 146 -11.28 -30.43 -15.56
CA VAL A 146 -12.34 -29.79 -14.77
C VAL A 146 -13.71 -29.90 -15.42
N ASP A 147 -14.77 -29.75 -14.62
CA ASP A 147 -16.14 -29.75 -15.15
C ASP A 147 -16.49 -28.38 -15.75
N PHE A 148 -15.97 -27.31 -15.20
CA PHE A 148 -16.04 -25.95 -15.72
C PHE A 148 -14.78 -25.17 -15.34
N VAL A 149 -14.49 -24.12 -16.07
CA VAL A 149 -13.30 -23.28 -15.87
C VAL A 149 -13.63 -22.14 -14.90
N THR A 150 -12.74 -21.87 -13.94
CA THR A 150 -12.89 -20.77 -12.99
C THR A 150 -11.73 -19.80 -13.13
N ILE A 151 -12.02 -18.56 -13.51
CA ILE A 151 -11.02 -17.51 -13.77
C ILE A 151 -11.09 -16.40 -12.73
N HIS A 152 -9.94 -15.87 -12.34
CA HIS A 152 -9.82 -14.66 -11.53
C HIS A 152 -9.53 -13.46 -12.43
N ILE A 153 -10.26 -12.38 -12.24
CA ILE A 153 -10.07 -11.12 -12.96
C ILE A 153 -10.29 -9.97 -11.97
N LEU A 154 -9.20 -9.35 -11.58
CA LEU A 154 -9.18 -8.24 -10.64
C LEU A 154 -8.62 -6.99 -11.36
N PRO A 155 -9.45 -6.17 -12.01
CA PRO A 155 -9.00 -5.08 -12.90
C PRO A 155 -8.09 -4.04 -12.24
N TYR A 156 -8.15 -3.92 -10.92
CA TYR A 156 -7.22 -3.10 -10.14
C TYR A 156 -5.80 -3.70 -10.11
N TRP A 157 -5.67 -5.05 -10.10
CA TRP A 157 -4.40 -5.77 -10.01
C TRP A 157 -3.78 -6.13 -11.36
N GLU A 158 -4.47 -5.89 -12.48
CA GLU A 158 -3.90 -6.10 -13.81
C GLU A 158 -2.57 -5.35 -13.97
N ASP A 159 -1.69 -5.84 -14.85
CA ASP A 159 -0.43 -5.17 -15.18
C ASP A 159 -0.67 -3.75 -15.71
N LEU A 160 -1.76 -3.57 -16.49
CA LEU A 160 -2.31 -2.29 -16.87
C LEU A 160 -3.63 -2.06 -16.11
N PRO A 161 -3.59 -1.38 -14.95
CA PRO A 161 -4.78 -1.21 -14.12
C PRO A 161 -5.91 -0.50 -14.86
N VAL A 162 -7.11 -1.06 -14.77
CA VAL A 162 -8.29 -0.53 -15.46
C VAL A 162 -9.04 0.46 -14.56
N ARG A 163 -9.57 1.54 -15.12
CA ARG A 163 -10.41 2.49 -14.38
C ARG A 163 -11.70 1.84 -13.90
N ALA A 164 -12.22 2.28 -12.77
CA ALA A 164 -13.43 1.70 -12.17
C ALA A 164 -14.66 1.78 -13.08
N GLU A 165 -14.74 2.80 -13.92
CA GLU A 165 -15.80 3.00 -14.91
C GLU A 165 -15.85 1.86 -15.94
N ASP A 166 -14.69 1.37 -16.35
CA ASP A 166 -14.51 0.40 -17.42
C ASP A 166 -14.30 -1.03 -16.88
N ALA A 167 -14.04 -1.16 -15.58
CA ALA A 167 -13.61 -2.41 -14.96
C ALA A 167 -14.60 -3.57 -15.11
N ALA A 168 -15.92 -3.32 -14.99
CA ALA A 168 -16.91 -4.38 -15.17
C ALA A 168 -17.06 -4.83 -16.65
N ALA A 169 -16.81 -3.93 -17.59
CA ALA A 169 -16.76 -4.26 -19.02
C ALA A 169 -15.52 -5.10 -19.34
N HIS A 170 -14.36 -4.68 -18.82
CA HIS A 170 -13.11 -5.41 -18.96
C HIS A 170 -13.22 -6.88 -18.47
N VAL A 171 -13.80 -7.10 -17.29
CA VAL A 171 -14.04 -8.46 -16.77
C VAL A 171 -14.87 -9.30 -17.76
N ASP A 172 -15.92 -8.74 -18.33
CA ASP A 172 -16.77 -9.43 -19.29
C ASP A 172 -16.04 -9.73 -20.62
N ASP A 173 -15.22 -8.81 -21.09
CA ASP A 173 -14.44 -8.98 -22.33
C ASP A 173 -13.37 -10.05 -22.16
N ILE A 174 -12.66 -10.10 -21.03
CA ILE A 174 -11.71 -11.17 -20.70
C ILE A 174 -12.44 -12.52 -20.60
N ARG A 175 -13.60 -12.58 -19.92
CA ARG A 175 -14.41 -13.80 -19.84
C ARG A 175 -14.76 -14.32 -21.23
N LYS A 176 -15.18 -13.46 -22.15
CA LYS A 176 -15.48 -13.80 -23.54
C LYS A 176 -14.23 -14.31 -24.28
N GLN A 177 -13.09 -13.69 -24.08
CA GLN A 177 -11.82 -14.12 -24.65
C GLN A 177 -11.47 -15.55 -24.21
N VAL A 178 -11.59 -15.84 -22.90
CA VAL A 178 -11.35 -17.19 -22.38
C VAL A 178 -12.38 -18.19 -22.92
N ALA A 179 -13.65 -17.81 -23.02
CA ALA A 179 -14.70 -18.67 -23.58
C ALA A 179 -14.44 -19.02 -25.06
N LEU A 180 -13.89 -18.10 -25.85
CA LEU A 180 -13.49 -18.36 -27.23
C LEU A 180 -12.29 -19.33 -27.34
N ALA A 181 -11.34 -19.20 -26.38
CA ALA A 181 -10.16 -20.06 -26.35
C ALA A 181 -10.46 -21.48 -25.83
N LEU A 182 -11.51 -21.66 -25.03
CA LEU A 182 -11.91 -22.92 -24.40
C LEU A 182 -13.36 -23.29 -24.79
N PRO A 183 -13.61 -23.61 -26.06
CA PRO A 183 -14.95 -23.85 -26.56
C PRO A 183 -15.61 -25.05 -25.87
N GLY A 184 -16.89 -24.93 -25.57
CA GLY A 184 -17.67 -25.97 -24.89
C GLY A 184 -17.50 -26.05 -23.38
N LYS A 185 -16.65 -25.22 -22.78
CA LYS A 185 -16.52 -25.10 -21.31
C LYS A 185 -17.32 -23.90 -20.80
N GLU A 186 -18.05 -24.11 -19.72
CA GLU A 186 -18.62 -23.01 -18.95
C GLU A 186 -17.49 -22.23 -18.27
N ILE A 187 -17.52 -20.91 -18.36
CA ILE A 187 -16.56 -20.03 -17.69
C ILE A 187 -17.24 -19.33 -16.50
N MET A 188 -16.81 -19.68 -15.31
CA MET A 188 -17.20 -18.99 -14.07
C MET A 188 -16.14 -17.95 -13.71
N ILE A 189 -16.58 -16.77 -13.30
CA ILE A 189 -15.67 -15.79 -12.68
C ILE A 189 -15.54 -16.15 -11.20
N GLY A 190 -14.36 -16.62 -10.80
CA GLY A 190 -14.04 -17.05 -9.44
C GLY A 190 -13.70 -15.93 -8.48
N GLU A 191 -13.10 -14.86 -9.01
CA GLU A 191 -12.86 -13.63 -8.28
C GLU A 191 -13.06 -12.44 -9.19
N ALA A 192 -13.93 -11.53 -8.76
CA ALA A 192 -14.09 -10.19 -9.31
C ALA A 192 -14.43 -9.24 -8.17
N GLY A 193 -13.67 -8.17 -8.05
CA GLY A 193 -13.79 -7.23 -6.94
C GLY A 193 -13.15 -5.88 -7.25
N TRP A 194 -13.34 -4.94 -6.32
CA TRP A 194 -12.74 -3.63 -6.35
C TRP A 194 -12.44 -3.16 -4.92
N PRO A 195 -11.25 -2.59 -4.65
CA PRO A 195 -10.92 -2.14 -3.29
C PRO A 195 -11.63 -0.83 -2.93
N SER A 196 -12.01 -0.71 -1.65
CA SER A 196 -12.70 0.49 -1.15
C SER A 196 -11.78 1.55 -0.56
N LYS A 197 -10.50 1.21 -0.28
CA LYS A 197 -9.46 2.10 0.27
C LYS A 197 -8.07 1.69 -0.20
N GLY A 198 -7.11 2.61 -0.04
CA GLY A 198 -5.69 2.40 -0.29
C GLY A 198 -5.16 3.19 -1.47
N ARG A 199 -3.98 2.82 -1.95
CA ARG A 199 -3.29 3.54 -3.01
C ARG A 199 -3.98 3.41 -4.36
N MET A 200 -3.87 4.43 -5.18
CA MET A 200 -4.17 4.32 -6.61
C MET A 200 -3.06 3.59 -7.37
N ARG A 201 -3.46 2.92 -8.45
CA ARG A 201 -2.56 2.40 -9.47
C ARG A 201 -3.00 2.99 -10.81
N ASP A 202 -2.16 3.82 -11.42
CA ASP A 202 -2.53 4.62 -12.59
C ASP A 202 -3.90 5.31 -12.39
N GLY A 203 -4.90 5.05 -13.25
CA GLY A 203 -6.27 5.56 -13.12
C GLY A 203 -7.20 4.72 -12.24
N ALA A 204 -6.75 3.56 -11.74
CA ALA A 204 -7.54 2.68 -10.89
C ALA A 204 -7.58 3.20 -9.45
N ARG A 205 -8.66 3.88 -9.10
CA ARG A 205 -8.85 4.51 -7.78
C ARG A 205 -9.66 3.64 -6.82
N PRO A 206 -9.07 3.14 -5.72
CA PRO A 206 -9.83 2.56 -4.61
C PRO A 206 -10.77 3.59 -4.00
N SER A 207 -12.04 3.25 -3.88
CA SER A 207 -13.01 4.07 -3.16
C SER A 207 -14.32 3.30 -2.95
N ARG A 208 -15.09 3.69 -1.93
CA ARG A 208 -16.40 3.08 -1.64
C ARG A 208 -17.38 3.19 -2.81
N ILE A 209 -17.42 4.35 -3.48
CA ILE A 209 -18.28 4.57 -4.65
C ILE A 209 -17.84 3.69 -5.81
N ASN A 210 -16.54 3.58 -6.08
CA ASN A 210 -16.02 2.75 -7.16
C ASN A 210 -16.21 1.25 -6.90
N GLN A 211 -16.05 0.80 -5.64
CA GLN A 211 -16.37 -0.57 -5.27
C GLN A 211 -17.85 -0.89 -5.53
N ALA A 212 -18.76 -0.03 -5.07
CA ALA A 212 -20.19 -0.23 -5.31
C ALA A 212 -20.57 -0.19 -6.79
N ARG A 213 -19.97 0.73 -7.57
CA ARG A 213 -20.16 0.82 -9.03
C ARG A 213 -19.69 -0.47 -9.72
N PHE A 214 -18.52 -0.96 -9.39
CA PHE A 214 -17.98 -2.19 -9.94
C PHE A 214 -18.90 -3.38 -9.65
N ILE A 215 -19.30 -3.55 -8.37
CA ILE A 215 -20.18 -4.65 -7.94
C ILE A 215 -21.51 -4.61 -8.68
N SER A 216 -22.15 -3.45 -8.77
CA SER A 216 -23.40 -3.29 -9.53
C SER A 216 -23.19 -3.65 -11.00
N GLY A 217 -22.15 -3.10 -11.63
CA GLY A 217 -21.86 -3.32 -13.04
C GLY A 217 -21.58 -4.78 -13.40
N ILE A 218 -20.84 -5.51 -12.56
CA ILE A 218 -20.54 -6.93 -12.82
C ILE A 218 -21.74 -7.83 -12.58
N LEU A 219 -22.56 -7.54 -11.55
CA LEU A 219 -23.79 -8.28 -11.29
C LEU A 219 -24.84 -8.07 -12.39
N ASP A 220 -24.98 -6.87 -12.91
CA ASP A 220 -25.89 -6.59 -14.03
C ASP A 220 -25.47 -7.32 -15.30
N ARG A 221 -24.18 -7.33 -15.64
CA ARG A 221 -23.64 -8.08 -16.78
C ARG A 221 -23.82 -9.58 -16.60
N SER A 222 -23.53 -10.10 -15.40
CA SER A 222 -23.73 -11.51 -15.06
C SER A 222 -25.18 -11.96 -15.28
N ARG A 223 -26.16 -11.14 -14.86
CA ARG A 223 -27.59 -11.44 -15.07
C ARG A 223 -27.99 -11.38 -16.55
N GLN A 224 -27.52 -10.35 -17.28
CA GLN A 224 -27.85 -10.15 -18.70
C GLN A 224 -27.29 -11.26 -19.60
N GLN A 225 -26.10 -11.75 -19.28
CA GLN A 225 -25.38 -12.74 -20.11
C GLN A 225 -25.41 -14.16 -19.51
N ASN A 226 -26.07 -14.33 -18.36
CA ASN A 226 -26.29 -15.62 -17.69
C ASN A 226 -24.98 -16.39 -17.41
N TYR A 227 -24.00 -15.73 -16.75
CA TYR A 227 -22.79 -16.41 -16.27
C TYR A 227 -22.65 -16.29 -14.76
N ARG A 228 -21.92 -17.25 -14.17
CA ARG A 228 -21.68 -17.26 -12.73
C ARG A 228 -20.53 -16.32 -12.36
N VAL A 229 -20.74 -15.51 -11.31
CA VAL A 229 -19.71 -14.64 -10.73
C VAL A 229 -19.66 -14.82 -9.22
N ASN A 230 -18.44 -14.94 -8.70
CA ASN A 230 -18.16 -14.90 -7.28
C ASN A 230 -17.47 -13.59 -6.94
N LEU A 231 -18.11 -12.80 -6.09
CA LEU A 231 -17.59 -11.49 -5.68
C LEU A 231 -16.42 -11.66 -4.70
N PHE A 232 -15.35 -10.96 -4.94
CA PHE A 232 -14.20 -10.85 -4.05
C PHE A 232 -14.25 -9.49 -3.33
N GLU A 233 -14.56 -9.39 -2.00
CA GLU A 233 -14.83 -10.53 -1.10
C GLU A 233 -15.92 -10.17 -0.06
N ALA A 234 -16.23 -11.08 0.86
CA ALA A 234 -17.28 -10.86 1.86
C ALA A 234 -16.88 -9.80 2.88
N TYR A 235 -15.81 -10.03 3.59
CA TYR A 235 -15.33 -9.17 4.68
C TYR A 235 -13.98 -8.55 4.31
N ASP A 236 -13.71 -7.35 4.81
CA ASP A 236 -12.37 -6.79 4.82
C ASP A 236 -11.43 -7.71 5.63
N GLU A 237 -10.23 -7.94 5.09
CA GLU A 237 -9.26 -8.88 5.63
C GLU A 237 -7.99 -8.15 6.13
N PRO A 238 -7.95 -7.68 7.41
CA PRO A 238 -6.85 -6.84 7.92
C PRO A 238 -5.46 -7.48 7.83
N TRP A 239 -5.37 -8.82 7.85
CA TRP A 239 -4.11 -9.54 7.77
C TRP A 239 -3.41 -9.38 6.40
N LYS A 240 -4.16 -9.10 5.33
CA LYS A 240 -3.60 -8.88 3.97
C LYS A 240 -2.76 -7.62 3.88
N ARG A 241 -2.91 -6.66 4.82
CA ARG A 241 -2.09 -5.42 4.82
C ARG A 241 -0.60 -5.69 4.80
N GLN A 242 -0.17 -6.75 5.47
CA GLN A 242 1.25 -7.11 5.51
C GLN A 242 1.83 -7.40 4.13
N TRP A 243 1.01 -7.94 3.22
CA TRP A 243 1.45 -8.49 1.94
C TRP A 243 1.02 -7.64 0.73
N GLU A 244 -0.10 -6.94 0.86
CA GLU A 244 -0.74 -6.22 -0.23
C GLU A 244 -0.98 -4.72 0.07
N GLY A 245 -0.43 -4.21 1.18
CA GLY A 245 -0.69 -2.84 1.63
C GLY A 245 -2.13 -2.62 2.08
N THR A 246 -2.51 -1.36 2.23
CA THR A 246 -3.88 -1.01 2.67
C THR A 246 -4.94 -1.56 1.72
N VAL A 247 -4.68 -1.57 0.43
CA VAL A 247 -5.61 -2.08 -0.59
C VAL A 247 -6.04 -3.51 -0.30
N GLY A 248 -5.09 -4.42 0.02
CA GLY A 248 -5.37 -5.83 0.27
C GLY A 248 -6.39 -6.07 1.38
N ALA A 249 -6.43 -5.16 2.36
CA ALA A 249 -7.34 -5.28 3.49
C ALA A 249 -8.76 -4.75 3.24
N HIS A 250 -9.07 -4.15 2.09
CA HIS A 250 -10.31 -3.39 1.89
C HIS A 250 -11.12 -3.81 0.65
N TRP A 251 -11.18 -5.10 0.37
CA TRP A 251 -11.99 -5.68 -0.72
C TRP A 251 -13.39 -6.11 -0.29
N GLY A 252 -13.64 -6.25 1.01
CA GLY A 252 -14.89 -6.74 1.57
C GLY A 252 -16.09 -5.84 1.28
N LEU A 253 -17.27 -6.46 1.15
CA LEU A 253 -18.55 -5.76 1.20
C LEU A 253 -18.93 -5.38 2.63
N PHE A 254 -18.45 -6.16 3.58
CA PHE A 254 -18.61 -5.92 5.00
C PHE A 254 -17.30 -5.41 5.60
N ASP A 255 -17.42 -4.53 6.57
CA ASP A 255 -16.28 -4.04 7.34
C ASP A 255 -15.66 -5.16 8.19
N GLY A 256 -14.33 -5.24 8.21
CA GLY A 256 -13.61 -6.32 8.87
C GLY A 256 -13.66 -6.31 10.41
N GLU A 257 -13.88 -5.14 11.03
CA GLU A 257 -13.95 -5.01 12.49
C GLU A 257 -15.40 -5.04 13.00
N THR A 258 -16.26 -4.22 12.41
CA THR A 258 -17.67 -4.08 12.84
C THR A 258 -18.58 -5.18 12.28
N ARG A 259 -18.14 -5.90 11.27
CA ARG A 259 -18.90 -6.90 10.49
C ARG A 259 -20.17 -6.33 9.85
N ALA A 260 -20.29 -5.02 9.78
CA ALA A 260 -21.42 -4.32 9.20
C ALA A 260 -21.30 -4.20 7.67
N LEU A 261 -22.43 -4.32 6.97
CA LEU A 261 -22.47 -4.08 5.53
C LEU A 261 -22.11 -2.63 5.22
N LYS A 262 -21.11 -2.41 4.32
CA LYS A 262 -20.65 -1.08 3.94
C LYS A 262 -21.67 -0.27 3.14
N TYR A 263 -22.58 -0.96 2.46
CA TYR A 263 -23.55 -0.39 1.51
C TYR A 263 -24.99 -0.79 1.88
N PRO A 264 -25.52 -0.30 3.02
CA PRO A 264 -26.90 -0.59 3.39
C PRO A 264 -27.87 -0.07 2.32
N PRO A 265 -28.92 -0.82 1.96
CA PRO A 265 -29.92 -0.38 1.00
C PRO A 265 -30.56 0.97 1.39
N GLY A 266 -30.71 1.87 0.41
CA GLY A 266 -31.34 3.18 0.62
C GLY A 266 -30.42 4.24 1.27
N VAL A 267 -29.17 3.91 1.60
CA VAL A 267 -28.21 4.88 2.17
C VAL A 267 -27.26 5.37 1.07
N ALA A 268 -27.09 6.70 0.99
CA ALA A 268 -26.15 7.30 0.05
C ALA A 268 -24.72 6.91 0.38
N ILE A 269 -23.96 6.49 -0.63
CA ILE A 269 -22.56 6.08 -0.49
C ILE A 269 -21.67 7.32 -0.55
N SER A 270 -20.81 7.48 0.47
CA SER A 270 -19.81 8.56 0.53
C SER A 270 -18.41 7.98 0.56
N ASN A 271 -17.48 8.59 -0.19
CA ASN A 271 -16.05 8.31 -0.08
C ASN A 271 -15.45 8.92 1.20
N TYR A 272 -16.13 9.87 1.84
CA TYR A 272 -15.67 10.59 3.02
C TYR A 272 -16.71 10.50 4.16
N PRO A 273 -16.86 9.32 4.79
CA PRO A 273 -17.88 9.13 5.84
C PRO A 273 -17.63 10.02 7.07
N PHE A 274 -16.38 10.41 7.32
CA PHE A 274 -15.96 11.23 8.44
C PHE A 274 -15.80 12.73 8.10
N TRP A 275 -16.33 13.20 6.96
CA TRP A 275 -16.11 14.56 6.46
C TRP A 275 -16.41 15.67 7.48
N LYS A 276 -17.43 15.48 8.35
CA LYS A 276 -17.77 16.46 9.39
C LYS A 276 -16.66 16.63 10.42
N LEU A 277 -16.06 15.50 10.85
CA LEU A 277 -14.95 15.51 11.80
C LEU A 277 -13.69 16.08 11.15
N GLN A 278 -13.42 15.69 9.90
CA GLN A 278 -12.29 16.21 9.12
C GLN A 278 -12.41 17.72 8.93
N MET A 279 -13.56 18.21 8.52
CA MET A 279 -13.81 19.65 8.36
C MET A 279 -13.73 20.39 9.69
N GLY A 280 -14.31 19.86 10.77
CA GLY A 280 -14.27 20.48 12.10
C GLY A 280 -12.85 20.59 12.65
N SER A 281 -12.06 19.52 12.59
CA SER A 281 -10.67 19.53 13.04
C SER A 281 -9.79 20.45 12.19
N GLY A 282 -10.02 20.45 10.87
CA GLY A 282 -9.32 21.34 9.94
C GLY A 282 -9.61 22.83 10.21
N LEU A 283 -10.87 23.17 10.48
CA LEU A 283 -11.28 24.53 10.84
C LEU A 283 -10.60 24.99 12.16
N VAL A 284 -10.56 24.10 13.16
CA VAL A 284 -9.86 24.39 14.44
C VAL A 284 -8.39 24.66 14.18
N LEU A 285 -7.69 23.84 13.40
CA LEU A 285 -6.29 24.08 13.08
C LEU A 285 -6.11 25.43 12.36
N SER A 286 -6.95 25.73 11.36
CA SER A 286 -6.89 26.99 10.62
C SER A 286 -7.08 28.19 11.55
N ILE A 287 -8.06 28.16 12.46
CA ILE A 287 -8.28 29.20 13.48
C ILE A 287 -7.06 29.35 14.38
N CYS A 288 -6.46 28.24 14.82
CA CYS A 288 -5.25 28.29 15.65
C CYS A 288 -4.06 28.91 14.90
N VAL A 289 -3.84 28.57 13.62
CA VAL A 289 -2.77 29.15 12.78
C VAL A 289 -2.94 30.65 12.65
N PHE A 290 -4.14 31.14 12.32
CA PHE A 290 -4.43 32.57 12.27
C PHE A 290 -4.33 33.25 13.65
N GLY A 291 -4.81 32.57 14.70
CA GLY A 291 -4.72 33.05 16.07
C GLY A 291 -3.27 33.26 16.53
N VAL A 292 -2.39 32.29 16.26
CA VAL A 292 -0.95 32.38 16.54
C VAL A 292 -0.32 33.52 15.73
N ALA A 293 -0.63 33.64 14.44
CA ALA A 293 -0.13 34.72 13.60
C ALA A 293 -0.54 36.11 14.15
N PHE A 294 -1.83 36.29 14.44
CA PHE A 294 -2.37 37.54 14.97
C PHE A 294 -1.79 37.89 16.34
N TRP A 295 -1.72 36.93 17.26
CA TRP A 295 -1.12 37.13 18.59
C TRP A 295 0.36 37.50 18.48
N THR A 296 1.12 36.86 17.59
CA THR A 296 2.54 37.15 17.36
C THR A 296 2.72 38.54 16.80
N ALA A 297 1.94 38.91 15.76
CA ALA A 297 2.01 40.28 15.19
C ALA A 297 1.75 41.37 16.24
N ARG A 298 0.74 41.18 17.11
CA ARG A 298 0.46 42.10 18.21
C ARG A 298 1.60 42.16 19.23
N ARG A 299 2.12 41.02 19.67
CA ARG A 299 3.18 40.93 20.67
C ARG A 299 4.46 41.62 20.21
N TRP A 300 4.80 41.52 18.95
CA TRP A 300 6.02 42.11 18.38
C TRP A 300 5.78 43.46 17.76
N GLN A 301 4.58 44.03 17.90
CA GLN A 301 4.17 45.31 17.26
C GLN A 301 4.54 45.32 15.76
N ALA A 302 4.52 44.17 15.13
CA ALA A 302 4.82 43.99 13.72
C ALA A 302 3.66 44.51 12.87
N ALA A 303 3.97 45.16 11.76
CA ALA A 303 3.02 45.51 10.72
C ALA A 303 3.19 44.53 9.53
N PRO A 304 2.67 43.30 9.62
CA PRO A 304 2.87 42.31 8.56
C PRO A 304 2.18 42.75 7.28
N GLY A 305 2.91 42.65 6.16
CA GLY A 305 2.40 42.99 4.85
C GLY A 305 1.51 41.89 4.26
N PHE A 306 1.04 42.13 3.03
CA PHE A 306 0.20 41.16 2.32
C PHE A 306 0.85 39.77 2.15
N ALA A 307 2.16 39.73 1.87
CA ALA A 307 2.87 38.46 1.65
C ALA A 307 2.87 37.55 2.87
N GLN A 308 3.07 38.12 4.09
CA GLN A 308 3.01 37.35 5.34
C GLN A 308 1.62 36.77 5.59
N TRP A 309 0.56 37.58 5.43
CA TRP A 309 -0.82 37.13 5.60
C TRP A 309 -1.22 36.11 4.55
N ALA A 310 -0.79 36.28 3.29
CA ALA A 310 -1.02 35.30 2.24
C ALA A 310 -0.36 33.95 2.55
N ALA A 311 0.88 33.94 3.03
CA ALA A 311 1.57 32.72 3.42
C ALA A 311 0.92 32.01 4.62
N VAL A 312 0.46 32.79 5.62
CA VAL A 312 -0.32 32.23 6.74
C VAL A 312 -1.63 31.65 6.23
N ALA A 313 -2.33 32.33 5.32
CA ALA A 313 -3.58 31.84 4.73
C ALA A 313 -3.37 30.53 3.95
N ILE A 314 -2.30 30.43 3.13
CA ILE A 314 -1.93 29.20 2.42
C ILE A 314 -1.68 28.07 3.42
N SER A 315 -0.87 28.31 4.47
CA SER A 315 -0.56 27.32 5.50
C SER A 315 -1.81 26.88 6.27
N ALA A 316 -2.67 27.83 6.66
CA ALA A 316 -3.91 27.55 7.36
C ALA A 316 -4.90 26.74 6.51
N THR A 317 -5.11 27.13 5.25
CA THR A 317 -6.03 26.44 4.34
C THR A 317 -5.53 25.03 4.03
N THR A 318 -4.26 24.89 3.68
CA THR A 318 -3.65 23.58 3.40
C THR A 318 -3.68 22.70 4.65
N GLY A 319 -3.32 23.24 5.83
CA GLY A 319 -3.41 22.53 7.09
C GLY A 319 -4.82 22.09 7.42
N GLY A 320 -5.82 22.95 7.19
CA GLY A 320 -7.23 22.65 7.39
C GLY A 320 -7.76 21.51 6.53
N VAL A 321 -7.27 21.41 5.28
CA VAL A 321 -7.67 20.34 4.37
C VAL A 321 -6.92 19.03 4.67
N LEU A 322 -5.60 19.10 4.87
CA LEU A 322 -4.76 17.92 4.95
C LEU A 322 -4.75 17.25 6.34
N LEU A 323 -5.10 17.98 7.42
CA LEU A 323 -5.14 17.42 8.77
C LEU A 323 -6.06 16.20 8.86
N GLY A 324 -7.31 16.36 8.38
CA GLY A 324 -8.30 15.29 8.44
C GLY A 324 -7.92 14.09 7.57
N LEU A 325 -7.36 14.34 6.40
CA LEU A 325 -6.88 13.27 5.50
C LEU A 325 -5.67 12.55 6.10
N SER A 326 -4.73 13.27 6.70
CA SER A 326 -3.57 12.68 7.37
C SER A 326 -3.98 11.83 8.58
N ALA A 327 -4.97 12.29 9.35
CA ALA A 327 -5.53 11.50 10.45
C ALA A 327 -6.26 10.24 9.94
N GLU A 328 -6.98 10.32 8.83
CA GLU A 328 -7.61 9.15 8.19
C GLU A 328 -6.56 8.15 7.72
N GLN A 329 -5.49 8.61 7.07
CA GLN A 329 -4.38 7.76 6.66
C GLN A 329 -3.71 7.08 7.87
N LEU A 330 -3.51 7.80 8.98
CA LEU A 330 -2.98 7.24 10.22
C LEU A 330 -3.88 6.11 10.77
N LEU A 331 -5.19 6.31 10.77
CA LEU A 331 -6.12 5.33 11.35
C LEU A 331 -6.34 4.10 10.48
N PHE A 332 -6.36 4.25 9.16
CA PHE A 332 -6.80 3.21 8.23
C PHE A 332 -5.70 2.66 7.31
N GLU A 333 -4.56 3.32 7.18
CA GLU A 333 -3.49 2.92 6.26
C GLU A 333 -2.21 2.46 6.98
N THR A 334 -2.25 2.21 8.29
CA THR A 334 -1.09 1.78 9.06
C THR A 334 -1.12 0.29 9.40
N TYR A 335 0.07 -0.32 9.48
CA TYR A 335 0.25 -1.71 9.87
C TYR A 335 1.39 -1.87 10.89
N GLY A 336 1.21 -2.81 11.85
CA GLY A 336 2.21 -3.06 12.89
C GLY A 336 2.35 -1.92 13.89
N ILE A 337 3.55 -1.72 14.46
CA ILE A 337 3.84 -0.68 15.46
C ILE A 337 4.60 0.50 14.82
N GLY A 338 5.45 0.23 13.86
CA GLY A 338 6.32 1.24 13.23
C GLY A 338 5.54 2.28 12.43
N ASP A 339 4.64 1.85 11.56
CA ASP A 339 3.86 2.74 10.70
C ASP A 339 3.00 3.75 11.50
N PRO A 340 2.20 3.34 12.51
CA PRO A 340 1.43 4.29 13.31
C PRO A 340 2.32 5.30 14.02
N LEU A 341 3.49 4.88 14.51
CA LEU A 341 4.44 5.78 15.15
C LEU A 341 4.97 6.83 14.16
N MET A 342 5.44 6.39 13.00
CA MET A 342 5.97 7.30 11.95
C MET A 342 4.92 8.27 11.45
N ARG A 343 3.69 7.80 11.17
CA ARG A 343 2.60 8.66 10.72
C ARG A 343 2.11 9.60 11.82
N SER A 344 2.13 9.18 13.09
CA SER A 344 1.83 10.07 14.24
C SER A 344 2.88 11.17 14.39
N LEU A 345 4.16 10.83 14.25
CA LEU A 345 5.25 11.81 14.25
C LEU A 345 5.12 12.80 13.07
N LEU A 346 4.78 12.31 11.88
CA LEU A 346 4.57 13.16 10.70
C LEU A 346 3.37 14.10 10.88
N LEU A 347 2.26 13.59 11.42
CA LEU A 347 1.06 14.37 11.74
C LEU A 347 1.40 15.47 12.78
N GLY A 348 2.10 15.09 13.85
CA GLY A 348 2.57 16.04 14.87
C GLY A 348 3.53 17.09 14.33
N ALA A 349 4.48 16.67 13.47
CA ALA A 349 5.40 17.58 12.79
C ALA A 349 4.65 18.56 11.87
N GLY A 350 3.62 18.10 11.15
CA GLY A 350 2.80 18.95 10.28
C GLY A 350 1.97 19.98 11.07
N ILE A 351 1.37 19.59 12.19
CA ILE A 351 0.66 20.52 13.09
C ILE A 351 1.64 21.56 13.66
N ALA A 352 2.79 21.11 14.15
CA ALA A 352 3.83 21.99 14.67
C ALA A 352 4.36 22.93 13.57
N ALA A 353 4.62 22.42 12.37
CA ALA A 353 5.02 23.22 11.22
C ALA A 353 3.99 24.32 10.92
N SER A 354 2.70 24.00 10.87
CA SER A 354 1.63 24.96 10.58
C SER A 354 1.55 26.08 11.63
N LEU A 355 1.57 25.73 12.92
CA LEU A 355 1.44 26.69 14.01
C LEU A 355 2.71 27.55 14.19
N VAL A 356 3.88 26.89 14.19
CA VAL A 356 5.13 27.57 14.53
C VAL A 356 5.71 28.33 13.33
N SER A 357 5.46 27.86 12.08
CA SER A 357 5.80 28.66 10.90
C SER A 357 5.01 29.97 10.86
N SER A 358 3.71 29.96 11.24
CA SER A 358 2.93 31.19 11.30
C SER A 358 3.50 32.20 12.33
N ASN A 359 3.98 31.71 13.49
CA ASN A 359 4.72 32.53 14.44
C ASN A 359 6.02 33.09 13.84
N ALA A 360 6.79 32.23 13.15
CA ALA A 360 8.06 32.64 12.55
C ALA A 360 7.87 33.66 11.42
N MET A 361 6.84 33.49 10.57
CA MET A 361 6.49 34.43 9.50
C MET A 361 6.21 35.83 10.05
N MET A 362 5.48 35.93 11.18
CA MET A 362 5.12 37.22 11.81
C MET A 362 6.25 37.83 12.64
N SER A 363 7.19 37.01 13.12
CA SER A 363 8.35 37.49 13.90
C SER A 363 9.63 37.66 13.08
N GLY A 364 9.59 37.42 11.76
CA GLY A 364 10.75 37.57 10.86
C GLY A 364 11.84 36.50 11.07
N ARG A 365 11.53 35.36 11.70
CA ARG A 365 12.49 34.27 11.93
C ARG A 365 12.58 33.34 10.75
N ALA A 366 13.81 32.93 10.42
CA ALA A 366 14.07 31.93 9.40
C ALA A 366 13.97 30.49 9.95
N LEU A 367 13.88 29.51 9.02
CA LEU A 367 14.06 28.09 9.35
C LEU A 367 15.51 27.86 9.82
N PRO A 368 15.72 27.13 10.93
CA PRO A 368 17.06 26.72 11.33
C PRO A 368 17.57 25.62 10.42
N THR A 369 18.89 25.54 10.24
CA THR A 369 19.55 24.44 9.53
C THR A 369 19.77 23.25 10.48
N PHE A 370 19.98 22.05 9.91
CA PHE A 370 20.26 20.84 10.69
C PHE A 370 21.51 21.01 11.54
N LEU A 371 22.55 21.67 11.00
CA LEU A 371 23.79 21.92 11.73
C LEU A 371 23.57 22.82 12.94
N GLU A 372 22.71 23.85 12.83
CA GLU A 372 22.40 24.75 13.95
C GLU A 372 21.68 24.04 15.10
N LEU A 373 20.91 23.00 14.80
CA LEU A 373 20.24 22.17 15.81
C LEU A 373 21.16 21.09 16.41
N MET A 374 22.07 20.52 15.61
CA MET A 374 22.96 19.44 16.05
C MET A 374 24.17 19.96 16.83
N ASP A 375 24.54 21.23 16.65
CA ASP A 375 25.59 21.86 17.45
C ASP A 375 25.05 22.25 18.83
N ALA A 376 25.53 21.55 19.86
CA ALA A 376 25.08 21.76 21.25
C ALA A 376 25.27 23.22 21.75
N GLY A 377 26.26 23.95 21.24
CA GLY A 377 26.50 25.36 21.55
C GLY A 377 25.39 26.26 20.97
N ASN A 378 25.09 26.06 19.69
CA ASN A 378 24.08 26.83 18.99
C ASN A 378 22.64 26.45 19.43
N CYS A 379 22.36 25.17 19.63
CA CYS A 379 21.03 24.68 20.02
C CYS A 379 20.54 25.33 21.33
N ARG A 380 21.43 25.52 22.31
CA ARG A 380 21.08 26.15 23.60
C ARG A 380 20.69 27.62 23.49
N THR A 381 21.08 28.29 22.42
CA THR A 381 20.78 29.72 22.18
C THR A 381 19.56 29.92 21.30
N LEU A 382 19.06 28.88 20.64
CA LEU A 382 17.88 28.95 19.78
C LEU A 382 16.60 29.18 20.61
N PRO A 383 15.73 30.11 20.19
CA PRO A 383 14.40 30.25 20.79
C PRO A 383 13.61 28.94 20.65
N PHE A 384 12.86 28.57 21.69
CA PHE A 384 12.06 27.34 21.71
C PHE A 384 11.21 27.11 20.43
N PRO A 385 10.46 28.11 19.88
CA PRO A 385 9.73 27.93 18.65
C PRO A 385 10.63 27.56 17.46
N THR A 386 11.82 28.13 17.34
CA THR A 386 12.78 27.82 16.27
C THR A 386 13.32 26.41 16.41
N MET A 387 13.57 25.96 17.64
CA MET A 387 13.98 24.56 17.90
C MET A 387 12.88 23.58 17.51
N VAL A 388 11.61 23.87 17.85
CA VAL A 388 10.46 23.04 17.45
C VAL A 388 10.35 22.94 15.93
N LEU A 389 10.50 24.04 15.20
CA LEU A 389 10.51 24.04 13.73
C LEU A 389 11.61 23.15 13.16
N GLY A 390 12.81 23.25 13.69
CA GLY A 390 13.92 22.47 13.20
C GLY A 390 13.76 20.97 13.47
N VAL A 391 13.31 20.60 14.68
CA VAL A 391 12.99 19.20 15.01
C VAL A 391 11.89 18.66 14.10
N ALA A 392 10.83 19.43 13.86
CA ALA A 392 9.76 19.05 12.95
C ALA A 392 10.25 18.92 11.50
N LEU A 393 11.15 19.78 11.04
CA LEU A 393 11.75 19.68 9.70
C LEU A 393 12.65 18.43 9.57
N ILE A 394 13.48 18.13 10.58
CA ILE A 394 14.29 16.90 10.59
C ILE A 394 13.39 15.66 10.57
N ALA A 395 12.40 15.60 11.45
CA ALA A 395 11.46 14.47 11.49
C ALA A 395 10.74 14.28 10.15
N THR A 396 10.23 15.36 9.56
CA THR A 396 9.60 15.32 8.23
C THR A 396 10.57 14.84 7.16
N THR A 397 11.83 15.31 7.16
CA THR A 397 12.85 14.93 6.19
C THR A 397 13.19 13.44 6.31
N LEU A 398 13.35 12.90 7.52
CA LEU A 398 13.66 11.49 7.74
C LEU A 398 12.50 10.58 7.33
N ILE A 399 11.26 10.93 7.67
CA ILE A 399 10.08 10.15 7.29
C ILE A 399 9.83 10.24 5.79
N ALA A 400 10.02 11.42 5.17
CA ALA A 400 9.97 11.56 3.72
C ALA A 400 11.04 10.72 3.01
N THR A 401 12.23 10.58 3.61
CA THR A 401 13.31 9.72 3.09
C THR A 401 12.94 8.25 3.17
N GLU A 402 12.41 7.78 4.30
CA GLU A 402 11.89 6.41 4.43
C GLU A 402 10.84 6.12 3.37
N ASN A 403 9.87 7.02 3.22
CA ASN A 403 8.79 6.87 2.24
C ASN A 403 9.32 6.85 0.78
N ALA A 404 10.29 7.72 0.46
CA ALA A 404 10.91 7.76 -0.87
C ALA A 404 11.67 6.46 -1.18
N LEU A 405 12.44 5.93 -0.23
CA LEU A 405 13.15 4.66 -0.38
C LEU A 405 12.18 3.48 -0.47
N ALA A 406 11.09 3.50 0.31
CA ALA A 406 10.06 2.47 0.26
C ALA A 406 9.43 2.33 -1.13
N PHE A 407 9.23 3.44 -1.88
CA PHE A 407 8.76 3.37 -3.27
C PHE A 407 9.76 2.73 -4.23
N VAL A 408 11.07 2.77 -3.94
CA VAL A 408 12.09 2.10 -4.75
C VAL A 408 12.11 0.59 -4.48
N PHE A 409 12.03 0.18 -3.20
CA PHE A 409 12.19 -1.21 -2.80
C PHE A 409 10.88 -2.02 -2.80
N ASP A 410 9.73 -1.34 -2.64
CA ASP A 410 8.42 -1.98 -2.54
C ASP A 410 7.33 -1.10 -3.21
N PRO A 411 7.48 -0.80 -4.53
CA PRO A 411 6.64 0.18 -5.21
C PRO A 411 5.17 -0.26 -5.32
N ARG A 412 4.91 -1.57 -5.30
CA ARG A 412 3.57 -2.11 -5.55
C ARG A 412 2.64 -1.96 -4.36
N TRP A 413 3.16 -2.01 -3.12
CA TRP A 413 2.36 -2.16 -1.91
C TRP A 413 2.32 -0.92 -1.03
N ARG A 414 3.21 0.06 -1.25
CA ARG A 414 3.34 1.25 -0.39
C ARG A 414 2.27 2.31 -0.69
N ASP A 415 1.61 2.77 0.36
CA ASP A 415 0.65 3.85 0.29
C ASP A 415 1.32 5.22 0.17
N PHE A 416 0.66 6.14 -0.54
CA PHE A 416 1.13 7.52 -0.71
C PHE A 416 0.82 8.36 0.53
N GLN A 417 1.85 8.81 1.26
CA GLN A 417 1.70 9.64 2.46
C GLN A 417 1.51 11.14 2.12
N PHE A 418 0.80 11.44 1.03
CA PHE A 418 0.67 12.81 0.49
C PHE A 418 0.09 13.79 1.49
N ALA A 419 -0.87 13.38 2.34
CA ALA A 419 -1.55 14.28 3.27
C ALA A 419 -0.62 14.73 4.40
N GLY A 420 0.08 13.81 5.06
CA GLY A 420 1.01 14.14 6.12
C GLY A 420 2.24 14.92 5.63
N LEU A 421 2.80 14.51 4.49
CA LEU A 421 3.92 15.22 3.86
C LEU A 421 3.53 16.63 3.44
N GLY A 422 2.37 16.80 2.80
CA GLY A 422 1.88 18.12 2.39
C GLY A 422 1.56 19.03 3.57
N LEU A 423 0.99 18.48 4.65
CA LEU A 423 0.68 19.20 5.89
C LEU A 423 1.94 19.85 6.50
N ALA A 424 3.09 19.17 6.42
CA ALA A 424 4.37 19.68 6.91
C ALA A 424 5.12 20.54 5.88
N ALA A 425 5.19 20.09 4.62
CA ALA A 425 6.01 20.72 3.58
C ALA A 425 5.53 22.13 3.20
N VAL A 426 4.21 22.36 3.13
CA VAL A 426 3.67 23.67 2.72
C VAL A 426 4.04 24.79 3.70
N PRO A 427 3.85 24.65 5.04
CA PRO A 427 4.28 25.67 5.99
C PRO A 427 5.80 25.93 5.98
N PHE A 428 6.62 24.89 5.84
CA PHE A 428 8.07 25.05 5.72
C PHE A 428 8.46 25.84 4.46
N TRP A 429 7.87 25.46 3.31
CA TRP A 429 8.14 26.14 2.06
C TRP A 429 7.72 27.60 2.07
N THR A 430 6.51 27.91 2.56
CA THR A 430 6.01 29.30 2.65
C THR A 430 6.87 30.16 3.59
N LEU A 431 7.31 29.58 4.71
CA LEU A 431 8.25 30.26 5.62
C LEU A 431 9.61 30.48 4.96
N ALA A 432 10.16 29.47 4.26
CA ALA A 432 11.45 29.59 3.58
C ALA A 432 11.42 30.65 2.46
N LEU A 433 10.29 30.81 1.76
CA LEU A 433 10.13 31.88 0.76
C LEU A 433 10.13 33.28 1.35
N LEU A 434 9.43 33.46 2.49
CA LEU A 434 9.28 34.77 3.12
C LEU A 434 10.54 35.22 3.86
N ASN A 435 11.09 34.32 4.67
CA ASN A 435 12.15 34.64 5.62
C ASN A 435 13.47 33.97 5.20
N ARG A 436 13.77 34.01 3.91
CA ARG A 436 14.99 33.45 3.35
C ARG A 436 16.23 34.15 3.88
N PRO A 437 17.20 33.42 4.45
CA PRO A 437 18.50 34.04 4.81
C PRO A 437 19.21 34.53 3.54
N MET A 438 19.62 35.82 3.58
CA MET A 438 20.29 36.48 2.42
C MET A 438 21.76 36.10 2.31
N SER A 439 22.37 35.58 3.38
CA SER A 439 23.80 35.24 3.45
C SER A 439 24.01 33.89 4.14
N GLY A 440 25.18 33.30 3.93
CA GLY A 440 25.56 32.00 4.48
C GLY A 440 25.87 30.94 3.42
N ALA A 441 26.64 29.94 3.82
CA ALA A 441 26.95 28.80 2.95
C ALA A 441 25.78 27.82 2.93
N ARG A 442 25.65 27.07 1.82
CA ARG A 442 24.67 25.99 1.73
C ARG A 442 25.11 24.83 2.60
N PRO A 443 24.29 24.38 3.57
CA PRO A 443 24.65 23.24 4.39
C PRO A 443 24.58 21.95 3.57
N PRO A 444 25.59 21.04 3.69
CA PRO A 444 25.68 19.85 2.84
C PRO A 444 24.58 18.83 3.08
N ALA A 445 24.10 18.67 4.32
CA ALA A 445 23.05 17.71 4.62
C ALA A 445 21.74 18.07 3.92
N GLU A 446 21.30 19.32 4.01
CA GLU A 446 20.09 19.81 3.33
C GLU A 446 20.23 19.70 1.81
N ALA A 447 21.43 19.94 1.26
CA ALA A 447 21.66 19.79 -0.17
C ALA A 447 21.55 18.32 -0.63
N VAL A 448 22.03 17.36 0.18
CA VAL A 448 21.92 15.91 -0.10
C VAL A 448 20.46 15.49 -0.08
N PHE A 449 19.69 15.86 0.96
CA PHE A 449 18.26 15.52 1.03
C PHE A 449 17.45 16.20 -0.07
N ALA A 450 17.77 17.44 -0.45
CA ALA A 450 17.14 18.09 -1.60
C ALA A 450 17.39 17.32 -2.91
N GLY A 451 18.61 16.82 -3.13
CA GLY A 451 18.95 15.95 -4.26
C GLY A 451 18.18 14.63 -4.23
N LEU A 452 18.09 13.98 -3.07
CA LEU A 452 17.32 12.75 -2.89
C LEU A 452 15.84 12.95 -3.23
N PHE A 453 15.21 14.00 -2.70
CA PHE A 453 13.79 14.27 -2.99
C PHE A 453 13.55 14.72 -4.44
N ALA A 454 14.50 15.38 -5.09
CA ALA A 454 14.41 15.66 -6.52
C ALA A 454 14.42 14.36 -7.34
N ALA A 455 15.30 13.41 -7.00
CA ALA A 455 15.34 12.10 -7.62
C ALA A 455 14.06 11.29 -7.33
N ALA A 456 13.56 11.32 -6.09
CA ALA A 456 12.32 10.67 -5.70
C ALA A 456 11.10 11.24 -6.44
N THR A 457 11.03 12.57 -6.59
CA THR A 457 9.98 13.23 -7.38
C THR A 457 9.98 12.73 -8.82
N ALA A 458 11.14 12.69 -9.47
CA ALA A 458 11.28 12.18 -10.83
C ALA A 458 10.88 10.71 -10.93
N TYR A 459 11.38 9.86 -10.02
CA TYR A 459 11.10 8.43 -9.98
C TYR A 459 9.60 8.13 -9.80
N VAL A 460 8.96 8.73 -8.78
CA VAL A 460 7.54 8.51 -8.50
C VAL A 460 6.67 9.01 -9.64
N THR A 461 6.97 10.19 -10.20
CA THR A 461 6.20 10.74 -11.33
C THR A 461 6.34 9.88 -12.59
N PHE A 462 7.54 9.36 -12.87
CA PHE A 462 7.79 8.50 -14.03
C PHE A 462 7.07 7.15 -13.93
N ASN A 463 7.14 6.50 -12.76
CA ASN A 463 6.56 5.17 -12.57
C ASN A 463 5.03 5.17 -12.43
N GLU A 464 4.45 6.19 -11.80
CA GLU A 464 3.02 6.22 -11.48
C GLU A 464 2.19 7.04 -12.47
N GLY A 465 2.83 7.87 -13.28
CA GLY A 465 2.15 8.76 -14.24
C GLY A 465 1.34 9.88 -13.57
N PHE A 466 0.73 10.72 -14.42
CA PHE A 466 -0.08 11.87 -13.98
C PHE A 466 -1.55 11.51 -13.70
N ASN A 467 -2.01 10.32 -14.10
CA ASN A 467 -3.38 9.86 -13.82
C ASN A 467 -3.57 9.53 -12.33
N ASN A 468 -2.48 9.20 -11.63
CA ASN A 468 -2.48 8.93 -10.20
C ASN A 468 -2.31 10.23 -9.40
N TRP A 469 -3.42 10.86 -9.00
CA TRP A 469 -3.37 12.11 -8.24
C TRP A 469 -2.66 11.99 -6.88
N GLN A 470 -2.65 10.80 -6.24
CA GLN A 470 -1.92 10.57 -4.99
C GLN A 470 -0.41 10.66 -5.22
N SER A 471 0.08 10.09 -6.32
CA SER A 471 1.46 10.21 -6.77
C SER A 471 1.82 11.66 -7.05
N VAL A 472 0.97 12.38 -7.78
CA VAL A 472 1.18 13.81 -8.09
C VAL A 472 1.24 14.64 -6.81
N ALA A 473 0.35 14.41 -5.85
CA ALA A 473 0.34 15.12 -4.57
C ALA A 473 1.59 14.82 -3.73
N THR A 474 2.05 13.56 -3.70
CA THR A 474 3.29 13.16 -3.03
C THR A 474 4.51 13.79 -3.69
N SER A 475 4.58 13.76 -5.01
CA SER A 475 5.65 14.41 -5.80
C SER A 475 5.68 15.92 -5.56
N ALA A 476 4.52 16.57 -5.47
CA ALA A 476 4.42 17.99 -5.12
C ALA A 476 4.96 18.26 -3.70
N ALA A 477 4.66 17.41 -2.72
CA ALA A 477 5.19 17.55 -1.36
C ALA A 477 6.73 17.38 -1.33
N TYR A 478 7.27 16.40 -2.06
CA TYR A 478 8.73 16.25 -2.21
C TYR A 478 9.35 17.47 -2.88
N PHE A 479 8.73 18.01 -3.94
CA PHE A 479 9.23 19.22 -4.60
C PHE A 479 9.26 20.43 -3.66
N LEU A 480 8.24 20.60 -2.79
CA LEU A 480 8.25 21.66 -1.78
C LEU A 480 9.36 21.45 -0.75
N LEU A 481 9.67 20.22 -0.36
CA LEU A 481 10.82 19.91 0.50
C LEU A 481 12.14 20.20 -0.23
N VAL A 482 12.28 19.86 -1.51
CA VAL A 482 13.44 20.26 -2.34
C VAL A 482 13.63 21.77 -2.29
N ALA A 483 12.58 22.52 -2.59
CA ALA A 483 12.63 23.99 -2.59
C ALA A 483 12.99 24.57 -1.22
N THR A 484 12.47 23.99 -0.15
CA THR A 484 12.78 24.39 1.24
C THR A 484 14.24 24.15 1.59
N LEU A 485 14.71 22.92 1.42
CA LEU A 485 16.06 22.50 1.81
C LEU A 485 17.14 23.13 0.92
N TRP A 486 16.85 23.31 -0.38
CA TRP A 486 17.77 23.96 -1.32
C TRP A 486 18.01 25.44 -1.00
N GLN A 487 17.04 26.13 -0.40
CA GLN A 487 17.14 27.52 0.00
C GLN A 487 17.84 27.72 1.34
N ALA A 488 18.06 26.66 2.14
CA ALA A 488 18.72 26.73 3.43
C ALA A 488 20.13 27.37 3.34
N ARG A 489 20.48 28.23 4.31
CA ARG A 489 21.78 28.87 4.45
C ARG A 489 22.22 28.83 5.90
N SER A 490 23.47 28.49 6.17
CA SER A 490 24.04 28.42 7.50
C SER A 490 25.24 29.37 7.62
N VAL A 491 25.19 30.28 8.58
CA VAL A 491 26.32 31.13 8.94
C VAL A 491 27.38 30.33 9.70
N ALA A 492 26.96 29.36 10.51
CA ALA A 492 27.87 28.44 11.21
C ALA A 492 28.73 27.63 10.23
N PHE A 493 28.11 27.08 9.17
CA PHE A 493 28.85 26.33 8.16
C PHE A 493 29.88 27.18 7.40
N ALA A 494 29.55 28.44 7.11
CA ALA A 494 30.51 29.36 6.49
C ALA A 494 31.76 29.59 7.35
N ARG A 495 31.61 29.59 8.69
CA ARG A 495 32.74 29.67 9.62
C ARG A 495 33.58 28.39 9.61
N PHE A 496 32.98 27.22 9.59
CA PHE A 496 33.68 25.95 9.49
C PHE A 496 34.45 25.79 8.17
N ALA A 497 33.83 26.19 7.05
CA ALA A 497 34.46 26.12 5.74
C ALA A 497 35.66 27.10 5.58
N SER A 498 35.71 28.17 6.39
CA SER A 498 36.81 29.14 6.40
C SER A 498 37.98 28.73 7.31
N THR A 499 37.77 27.79 8.24
CA THR A 499 38.85 27.21 9.00
C THR A 499 39.58 26.19 8.09
N LYS A 500 40.90 26.36 7.95
CA LYS A 500 41.80 25.51 7.11
C LYS A 500 41.41 24.03 7.24
N PRO A 501 41.55 23.23 6.14
CA PRO A 501 41.34 21.81 6.22
C PRO A 501 42.24 21.25 7.36
N ILE A 502 41.65 20.42 8.21
CA ILE A 502 42.39 19.63 9.18
C ILE A 502 43.35 18.79 8.33
N MET A 503 44.63 19.20 8.24
CA MET A 503 45.67 18.34 7.72
C MET A 503 45.70 17.14 8.66
N PHE A 504 45.22 16.00 8.18
CA PHE A 504 45.58 14.74 8.82
C PHE A 504 47.12 14.72 8.86
N PRO A 505 47.75 14.49 10.02
CA PRO A 505 49.18 14.33 10.04
C PRO A 505 49.50 13.20 9.06
N GLU A 506 50.37 13.50 8.09
CA GLU A 506 50.93 12.46 7.23
C GLU A 506 51.44 11.35 8.15
N VAL A 507 50.86 10.15 8.02
CA VAL A 507 51.38 8.91 8.58
C VAL A 507 52.57 8.49 7.71
N GLY A 508 53.56 9.40 7.64
CA GLY A 508 54.84 9.23 6.98
C GLY A 508 55.93 9.18 8.04
N GLY A 509 56.05 8.09 8.78
CA GLY A 509 57.09 8.01 9.78
C GLY A 509 57.15 6.73 10.61
N LEU A 510 56.62 5.63 10.12
CA LEU A 510 56.72 4.34 10.85
C LEU A 510 56.78 3.10 9.92
N LEU A 511 57.51 3.18 8.82
CA LEU A 511 57.88 2.00 8.01
C LEU A 511 59.30 2.13 7.45
N GLU A 512 60.28 2.46 8.32
CA GLU A 512 61.67 2.10 8.10
C GLU A 512 62.06 1.04 9.15
N GLY A 513 61.87 -0.22 8.77
CA GLY A 513 62.24 -1.35 9.63
C GLY A 513 62.10 -2.68 8.91
N LYS A 514 63.14 -3.04 8.14
CA LYS A 514 63.44 -4.41 7.69
C LYS A 514 62.48 -5.09 6.72
N ALA A 515 62.69 -4.86 5.42
CA ALA A 515 62.36 -5.82 4.38
C ALA A 515 63.30 -7.05 4.47
N ALA A 516 62.70 -8.22 4.68
CA ALA A 516 63.28 -9.51 4.37
C ALA A 516 62.30 -10.28 3.50
N GLY A 517 62.62 -10.40 2.25
CA GLY A 517 62.28 -11.44 1.28
C GLY A 517 60.87 -11.95 1.20
N LEU A 518 60.12 -11.45 0.21
CA LEU A 518 59.08 -12.22 -0.49
C LEU A 518 58.98 -11.66 -1.91
N ASP A 519 59.05 -12.56 -2.90
CA ASP A 519 59.05 -12.26 -4.34
C ASP A 519 57.74 -11.62 -4.82
N PRO A 520 57.78 -10.79 -5.88
CA PRO A 520 56.60 -10.15 -6.44
C PRO A 520 55.80 -11.12 -7.31
N VAL A 521 54.56 -11.37 -6.95
CA VAL A 521 53.57 -12.02 -7.82
C VAL A 521 53.08 -11.00 -8.84
N SER A 522 53.47 -11.22 -10.09
CA SER A 522 53.01 -10.45 -11.25
C SER A 522 51.56 -10.80 -11.57
N ILE A 523 50.64 -9.86 -11.43
CA ILE A 523 49.31 -9.97 -11.99
C ILE A 523 49.37 -9.42 -13.42
N VAL A 524 49.28 -10.34 -14.39
CA VAL A 524 49.09 -10.01 -15.81
C VAL A 524 47.64 -9.74 -16.04
N LEU A 525 47.30 -8.51 -16.44
CA LEU A 525 45.99 -8.15 -17.00
C LEU A 525 46.06 -8.38 -18.51
N ASP A 526 45.32 -9.36 -19.01
CA ASP A 526 45.10 -9.55 -20.45
C ASP A 526 43.95 -8.65 -20.93
N PRO A 527 44.07 -8.03 -22.12
CA PRO A 527 43.04 -7.14 -22.66
C PRO A 527 41.94 -7.90 -23.40
N GLU A 528 40.77 -7.27 -23.42
CA GLU A 528 39.53 -7.65 -24.11
C GLU A 528 39.67 -8.29 -25.49
N PRO A 529 38.55 -8.97 -25.91
CA PRO A 529 38.00 -8.59 -27.19
C PRO A 529 36.49 -8.30 -27.13
N THR A 530 36.13 -7.17 -27.69
CA THR A 530 34.82 -6.81 -28.24
C THR A 530 34.20 -7.92 -29.07
N LEU A 531 32.90 -8.22 -28.83
CA LEU A 531 31.95 -8.51 -29.91
C LEU A 531 30.47 -8.45 -29.42
N LEU A 532 29.71 -7.80 -30.23
CA LEU A 532 28.26 -7.59 -30.29
C LEU A 532 27.41 -8.85 -30.09
N GLY A 533 26.26 -8.71 -29.40
CA GLY A 533 25.18 -9.67 -29.48
C GLY A 533 24.21 -9.58 -28.30
N GLY A 534 23.02 -8.99 -28.51
CA GLY A 534 21.99 -8.82 -27.50
C GLY A 534 21.48 -10.13 -26.91
N ALA A 535 21.30 -10.12 -25.60
CA ALA A 535 20.40 -11.02 -24.91
C ALA A 535 19.93 -10.33 -23.62
N VAL A 536 18.63 -10.20 -23.52
CA VAL A 536 17.91 -9.72 -22.33
C VAL A 536 18.21 -10.67 -21.18
N ALA A 537 19.00 -10.24 -20.23
CA ALA A 537 19.25 -10.98 -19.00
C ALA A 537 18.06 -10.75 -18.05
N ARG A 538 17.24 -11.77 -17.86
CA ARG A 538 16.31 -11.87 -16.73
C ARG A 538 17.14 -12.02 -15.46
N VAL A 539 17.09 -11.02 -14.61
CA VAL A 539 17.60 -11.13 -13.24
C VAL A 539 16.61 -11.99 -12.47
N HIS A 540 16.98 -13.21 -12.15
CA HIS A 540 16.32 -14.02 -11.13
C HIS A 540 16.74 -13.46 -9.76
N SER A 541 15.84 -12.75 -9.12
CA SER A 541 15.95 -12.52 -7.68
C SER A 541 15.24 -13.68 -6.97
N ASP A 542 16.02 -14.54 -6.34
CA ASP A 542 15.54 -15.48 -5.31
C ASP A 542 15.03 -14.66 -4.11
N ASP A 543 13.75 -14.26 -4.15
CA ASP A 543 13.06 -13.74 -2.97
C ASP A 543 12.12 -14.84 -2.46
N GLN A 544 12.59 -15.60 -1.47
CA GLN A 544 11.82 -16.62 -0.75
C GLN A 544 10.81 -15.97 0.18
N ARG A 545 9.77 -15.32 -0.35
CA ARG A 545 8.60 -14.94 0.44
C ARG A 545 7.37 -15.61 -0.16
N PRO A 546 6.51 -16.25 0.65
CA PRO A 546 5.25 -16.78 0.15
C PRO A 546 4.40 -15.60 -0.31
N ARG A 547 3.98 -15.64 -1.55
CA ARG A 547 2.96 -14.73 -2.09
C ARG A 547 1.58 -15.23 -1.67
N PRO A 548 0.61 -14.33 -1.39
CA PRO A 548 -0.74 -14.73 -1.01
C PRO A 548 -1.47 -15.49 -2.11
#